data_dc4c813bf8330b0648e7a6706c6179d7
#
_entry.id   dc4c813bf8330b0648e7a6706c6179d7
#
_cell.length_a   1.000
_cell.length_b   1.000
_cell.length_c   1.000
_cell.angle_alpha   90.00
_cell.angle_beta   90.00
_cell.angle_gamma   90.00
#
_symmetry.space_group_name_H-M   'P 1'
#
loop_
_entity.id
_entity.type
_entity.pdbx_description
1 polymer ?
#
loop_
_entity_poly.entity_id
_entity_poly.type
_entity_poly.pdbx_seq_one_letter_code
_entity_poly.pdbx_strand_id
1 'polypeptide(L)'
;IIYTSADSVFQIAAHEDVIPVEKLYEICRITRKILDNPEYNVGTVIARPFIGDKSENFTRTYNRKDFESNTFGKTMLDVMHENGTNVVAIGKIEDLFSGRGIDSAIHTNGNADGIEKTIEEIKKDTNGLIFTNLVDTDMLYGHRNNIEGYARALEYFDSKLPEIMSKMKENDMLIITGDHGNDPSTPSTDPVSYTHLRAHETVLDL
;
A
#
# COMPACT_ATOMS: atom_id res chain seq x y z
N ILE A 1 6.66 -21.78 10.29
CA ILE A 1 7.32 -21.71 8.98
C ILE A 1 7.81 -20.29 8.80
N ILE A 2 9.09 -20.11 8.47
CA ILE A 2 9.69 -18.80 8.21
C ILE A 2 10.20 -18.80 6.77
N TYR A 3 9.93 -17.74 6.04
CA TYR A 3 10.40 -17.55 4.67
C TYR A 3 10.49 -16.06 4.31
N THR A 4 11.31 -15.75 3.33
CA THR A 4 11.53 -14.40 2.81
C THR A 4 11.13 -14.34 1.34
N SER A 5 10.90 -13.14 0.84
CA SER A 5 10.69 -12.85 -0.58
C SER A 5 11.63 -11.74 -1.05
N ALA A 6 11.75 -11.56 -2.34
CA ALA A 6 12.69 -10.61 -2.95
C ALA A 6 12.39 -9.14 -2.62
N ASP A 7 11.21 -8.84 -2.13
CA ASP A 7 10.66 -7.53 -1.80
C ASP A 7 10.93 -7.07 -0.36
N SER A 8 12.02 -7.53 0.26
CA SER A 8 12.41 -7.17 1.64
C SER A 8 11.37 -7.55 2.70
N VAL A 9 10.63 -8.64 2.48
CA VAL A 9 9.59 -9.13 3.39
C VAL A 9 10.07 -10.35 4.16
N PHE A 10 9.81 -10.38 5.48
CA PHE A 10 10.05 -11.52 6.35
C PHE A 10 8.73 -12.09 6.84
N GLN A 11 8.41 -13.33 6.46
CA GLN A 11 7.09 -13.92 6.68
C GLN A 11 7.15 -15.04 7.69
N ILE A 12 6.22 -15.05 8.64
CA ILE A 12 6.07 -16.08 9.67
C ILE A 12 4.68 -16.70 9.54
N ALA A 13 4.62 -17.93 9.06
CA ALA A 13 3.38 -18.69 8.95
C ALA A 13 3.24 -19.67 10.12
N ALA A 14 2.05 -19.75 10.70
CA ALA A 14 1.73 -20.69 11.77
C ALA A 14 0.29 -21.18 11.65
N HIS A 15 0.08 -22.44 12.02
CA HIS A 15 -1.26 -23.00 12.14
C HIS A 15 -1.96 -22.45 13.40
N GLU A 16 -3.18 -21.96 13.29
CA GLU A 16 -3.88 -21.26 14.39
C GLU A 16 -4.13 -22.15 15.61
N ASP A 17 -4.36 -23.45 15.40
CA ASP A 17 -4.55 -24.43 16.50
C ASP A 17 -3.24 -24.80 17.21
N VAL A 18 -2.08 -24.54 16.59
CA VAL A 18 -0.76 -24.86 17.15
C VAL A 18 -0.15 -23.64 17.81
N ILE A 19 -0.22 -22.48 17.13
CA ILE A 19 0.23 -21.17 17.62
C ILE A 19 -0.95 -20.22 17.49
N PRO A 20 -1.64 -19.88 18.58
CA PRO A 20 -2.74 -18.93 18.54
C PRO A 20 -2.34 -17.60 17.88
N VAL A 21 -3.26 -16.96 17.21
CA VAL A 21 -3.03 -15.74 16.42
C VAL A 21 -2.31 -14.65 17.23
N GLU A 22 -2.73 -14.41 18.48
CA GLU A 22 -2.08 -13.41 19.34
C GLU A 22 -0.62 -13.75 19.66
N LYS A 23 -0.31 -15.04 19.80
CA LYS A 23 1.07 -15.48 20.01
C LYS A 23 1.92 -15.32 18.75
N LEU A 24 1.33 -15.58 17.57
CA LEU A 24 1.99 -15.30 16.30
C LEU A 24 2.29 -13.81 16.15
N TYR A 25 1.35 -12.93 16.51
CA TYR A 25 1.57 -11.49 16.49
C TYR A 25 2.66 -11.03 17.48
N GLU A 26 2.73 -11.63 18.66
CA GLU A 26 3.82 -11.38 19.61
C GLU A 26 5.19 -11.75 19.01
N ILE A 27 5.28 -12.93 18.39
CA ILE A 27 6.49 -13.37 17.70
C ILE A 27 6.88 -12.38 16.59
N CYS A 28 5.91 -11.95 15.78
CA CYS A 28 6.16 -10.97 14.71
C CYS A 28 6.64 -9.61 15.27
N ARG A 29 6.07 -9.13 16.38
CA ARG A 29 6.55 -7.89 17.03
C ARG A 29 8.00 -8.03 17.54
N ILE A 30 8.36 -9.17 18.12
CA ILE A 30 9.75 -9.43 18.56
C ILE A 30 10.67 -9.48 17.34
N THR A 31 10.27 -10.20 16.31
CA THR A 31 11.03 -10.30 15.05
C THR A 31 11.21 -8.92 14.43
N ARG A 32 10.16 -8.08 14.39
CA ARG A 32 10.25 -6.71 13.88
C ARG A 32 11.32 -5.90 14.62
N LYS A 33 11.33 -5.96 15.95
CA LYS A 33 12.35 -5.25 16.75
C LYS A 33 13.78 -5.71 16.45
N ILE A 34 13.97 -7.00 16.19
CA ILE A 34 15.29 -7.52 15.79
C ILE A 34 15.69 -7.01 14.42
N LEU A 35 14.74 -7.02 13.48
CA LEU A 35 14.95 -6.65 12.08
C LEU A 35 14.86 -5.13 11.82
N ASP A 36 14.66 -4.31 12.87
CA ASP A 36 14.75 -2.85 12.78
C ASP A 36 16.21 -2.36 12.60
N ASN A 37 17.19 -3.25 12.76
CA ASN A 37 18.56 -2.92 12.39
C ASN A 37 18.67 -2.69 10.87
N PRO A 38 19.12 -1.49 10.43
CA PRO A 38 19.25 -1.15 9.00
C PRO A 38 20.08 -2.13 8.17
N GLU A 39 21.01 -2.86 8.79
CA GLU A 39 21.83 -3.86 8.12
C GLU A 39 21.02 -4.99 7.49
N TYR A 40 19.85 -5.32 8.06
CA TYR A 40 19.01 -6.41 7.55
C TYR A 40 18.10 -5.98 6.40
N ASN A 41 17.86 -4.68 6.23
CA ASN A 41 17.03 -4.10 5.17
C ASN A 41 15.69 -4.83 4.95
N VAL A 42 15.03 -5.20 6.07
CA VAL A 42 13.70 -5.84 6.03
C VAL A 42 12.63 -4.79 6.27
N GLY A 43 11.83 -4.52 5.25
CA GLY A 43 10.76 -3.54 5.30
C GLY A 43 9.59 -4.01 6.14
N THR A 44 9.12 -5.24 5.94
CA THR A 44 7.90 -5.75 6.55
C THR A 44 8.10 -7.12 7.19
N VAL A 45 7.58 -7.33 8.39
CA VAL A 45 7.38 -8.66 8.98
C VAL A 45 5.90 -9.01 8.89
N ILE A 46 5.56 -10.13 8.25
CA ILE A 46 4.16 -10.52 8.03
C ILE A 46 3.81 -11.76 8.85
N ALA A 47 2.73 -11.65 9.65
CA ALA A 47 2.06 -12.81 10.22
C ALA A 47 1.17 -13.47 9.17
N ARG A 48 1.37 -14.77 8.90
CA ARG A 48 0.62 -15.58 7.94
C ARG A 48 -0.07 -16.75 8.64
N PRO A 49 -1.13 -16.53 9.42
CA PRO A 49 -1.87 -17.64 10.03
C PRO A 49 -2.61 -18.46 8.98
N PHE A 50 -2.71 -19.75 9.23
CA PHE A 50 -3.43 -20.70 8.37
C PHE A 50 -4.12 -21.77 9.20
N ILE A 51 -5.08 -22.45 8.58
CA ILE A 51 -5.84 -23.60 9.12
C ILE A 51 -5.80 -24.76 8.15
N GLY A 52 -6.23 -25.93 8.59
CA GLY A 52 -6.30 -27.15 7.80
C GLY A 52 -5.69 -28.33 8.56
N ASP A 53 -6.03 -29.56 8.21
CA ASP A 53 -5.55 -30.77 8.85
C ASP A 53 -4.46 -31.49 8.06
N LYS A 54 -4.24 -31.10 6.80
CA LYS A 54 -3.25 -31.69 5.88
C LYS A 54 -2.65 -30.60 4.99
N SER A 55 -1.46 -30.88 4.47
CA SER A 55 -0.74 -29.97 3.56
C SER A 55 -1.58 -29.54 2.35
N GLU A 56 -2.42 -30.45 1.85
CA GLU A 56 -3.25 -30.25 0.65
C GLU A 56 -4.43 -29.30 0.89
N ASN A 57 -4.83 -29.09 2.15
CA ASN A 57 -5.98 -28.26 2.50
C ASN A 57 -5.61 -27.05 3.40
N PHE A 58 -4.32 -26.79 3.59
CA PHE A 58 -3.91 -25.58 4.31
C PHE A 58 -4.40 -24.33 3.59
N THR A 59 -5.17 -23.53 4.34
CA THR A 59 -5.78 -22.30 3.82
C THR A 59 -5.39 -21.12 4.72
N ARG A 60 -4.90 -20.04 4.12
CA ARG A 60 -4.59 -18.79 4.84
C ARG A 60 -5.88 -18.17 5.35
N THR A 61 -5.83 -17.68 6.60
CA THR A 61 -6.97 -16.98 7.21
C THR A 61 -6.90 -15.48 6.97
N TYR A 62 -7.97 -14.78 7.31
CA TYR A 62 -8.02 -13.31 7.27
C TYR A 62 -7.25 -12.63 8.40
N ASN A 63 -6.68 -13.41 9.34
CA ASN A 63 -5.86 -12.92 10.45
C ASN A 63 -4.41 -12.58 10.03
N ARG A 64 -4.17 -12.32 8.73
CA ARG A 64 -2.91 -11.74 8.28
C ARG A 64 -2.73 -10.38 8.93
N LYS A 65 -1.48 -10.12 9.39
CA LYS A 65 -1.10 -8.81 9.91
C LYS A 65 0.33 -8.48 9.50
N ASP A 66 0.49 -7.26 9.01
CA ASP A 66 1.75 -6.73 8.57
C ASP A 66 2.32 -5.82 9.67
N PHE A 67 3.62 -5.96 9.94
CA PHE A 67 4.38 -5.19 10.92
C PHE A 67 5.49 -4.47 10.15
N GLU A 68 5.21 -3.23 9.80
CA GLU A 68 6.11 -2.40 9.02
C GLU A 68 7.31 -1.93 9.85
N SER A 69 8.43 -1.67 9.17
CA SER A 69 9.54 -0.98 9.80
C SER A 69 9.15 0.48 10.05
N ASN A 70 9.66 1.05 11.14
CA ASN A 70 9.60 2.49 11.28
C ASN A 70 10.38 3.15 10.14
N THR A 71 9.80 4.20 9.56
CA THR A 71 10.50 4.98 8.54
C THR A 71 11.83 5.49 9.07
N PHE A 72 12.90 5.30 8.31
CA PHE A 72 14.22 5.79 8.68
C PHE A 72 14.26 7.32 8.52
N GLY A 73 14.17 8.06 9.62
CA GLY A 73 14.19 9.51 9.62
C GLY A 73 12.83 10.17 9.39
N LYS A 74 12.86 11.47 9.12
CA LYS A 74 11.68 12.26 8.81
C LYS A 74 11.27 12.08 7.35
N THR A 75 10.01 11.81 7.15
CA THR A 75 9.38 11.80 5.83
C THR A 75 8.86 13.18 5.45
N MET A 76 8.46 13.36 4.20
CA MET A 76 7.76 14.57 3.75
C MET A 76 6.46 14.78 4.56
N LEU A 77 5.73 13.70 4.87
CA LEU A 77 4.49 13.77 5.66
C LEU A 77 4.74 14.30 7.07
N ASP A 78 5.83 13.85 7.74
CA ASP A 78 6.22 14.37 9.04
C ASP A 78 6.52 15.87 8.97
N VAL A 79 7.23 16.32 7.93
CA VAL A 79 7.58 17.74 7.74
C VAL A 79 6.33 18.58 7.48
N MET A 80 5.40 18.10 6.67
CA MET A 80 4.14 18.80 6.40
C MET A 80 3.31 18.95 7.66
N HIS A 81 3.10 17.86 8.39
CA HIS A 81 2.35 17.84 9.65
C HIS A 81 2.95 18.80 10.69
N GLU A 82 4.27 18.74 10.91
CA GLU A 82 4.98 19.62 11.85
C GLU A 82 4.87 21.12 11.49
N ASN A 83 4.69 21.43 10.21
CA ASN A 83 4.48 22.79 9.74
C ASN A 83 3.00 23.20 9.65
N GLY A 84 2.09 22.38 10.18
CA GLY A 84 0.65 22.66 10.21
C GLY A 84 -0.03 22.52 8.85
N THR A 85 0.59 21.82 7.90
CA THR A 85 -0.01 21.47 6.62
C THR A 85 -0.75 20.14 6.80
N ASN A 86 -2.05 20.10 6.51
CA ASN A 86 -2.88 18.92 6.72
C ASN A 86 -2.52 17.78 5.75
N VAL A 87 -2.44 16.56 6.26
CA VAL A 87 -2.15 15.35 5.48
C VAL A 87 -3.30 14.37 5.61
N VAL A 88 -4.01 14.13 4.52
CA VAL A 88 -5.11 13.16 4.42
C VAL A 88 -4.62 11.93 3.69
N ALA A 89 -4.61 10.79 4.34
CA ALA A 89 -4.25 9.50 3.78
C ALA A 89 -5.50 8.74 3.33
N ILE A 90 -5.54 8.24 2.09
CA ILE A 90 -6.65 7.45 1.56
C ILE A 90 -6.12 6.10 1.07
N GLY A 91 -6.77 5.01 1.47
CA GLY A 91 -6.34 3.65 1.17
C GLY A 91 -5.26 3.17 2.14
N LYS A 92 -4.16 2.61 1.63
CA LYS A 92 -3.09 2.00 2.44
C LYS A 92 -2.00 2.97 2.90
N ILE A 93 -2.13 4.26 2.64
CA ILE A 93 -1.08 5.23 2.97
C ILE A 93 -0.79 5.25 4.48
N GLU A 94 -1.83 5.19 5.32
CA GLU A 94 -1.64 5.13 6.78
C GLU A 94 -0.80 3.92 7.20
N ASP A 95 -1.07 2.75 6.64
CA ASP A 95 -0.32 1.53 6.94
C ASP A 95 1.15 1.67 6.51
N LEU A 96 1.40 2.18 5.29
CA LEU A 96 2.74 2.35 4.72
C LEU A 96 3.63 3.29 5.55
N PHE A 97 3.04 4.33 6.13
CA PHE A 97 3.75 5.30 6.96
C PHE A 97 3.58 5.06 8.47
N SER A 98 2.96 3.95 8.87
CA SER A 98 2.68 3.62 10.28
C SER A 98 1.96 4.74 11.03
N GLY A 99 1.08 5.46 10.35
CA GLY A 99 0.33 6.61 10.86
C GLY A 99 1.15 7.89 11.08
N ARG A 100 2.44 7.89 10.75
CA ARG A 100 3.32 9.05 11.00
C ARG A 100 3.08 10.18 10.00
N GLY A 101 2.98 11.40 10.52
CA GLY A 101 2.79 12.60 9.70
C GLY A 101 1.43 12.67 9.01
N ILE A 102 0.42 11.91 9.49
CA ILE A 102 -0.93 11.83 8.93
C ILE A 102 -1.92 12.43 9.92
N ASP A 103 -2.72 13.40 9.46
CA ASP A 103 -3.75 14.05 10.28
C ASP A 103 -5.09 13.32 10.25
N SER A 104 -5.41 12.69 9.12
CA SER A 104 -6.59 11.84 8.99
C SER A 104 -6.37 10.71 8.01
N ALA A 105 -6.97 9.55 8.28
CA ALA A 105 -6.87 8.36 7.46
C ALA A 105 -8.26 7.85 7.07
N ILE A 106 -8.42 7.47 5.81
CA ILE A 106 -9.68 7.00 5.22
C ILE A 106 -9.43 5.64 4.58
N HIS A 107 -10.00 4.59 5.16
CA HIS A 107 -9.94 3.25 4.58
C HIS A 107 -10.82 3.13 3.35
N THR A 108 -10.42 2.29 2.40
CA THR A 108 -11.12 2.10 1.12
C THR A 108 -11.40 0.64 0.83
N ASN A 109 -12.47 0.40 0.08
CA ASN A 109 -12.88 -0.90 -0.43
C ASN A 109 -12.56 -1.05 -1.94
N GLY A 110 -11.33 -0.68 -2.33
CA GLY A 110 -10.87 -0.74 -3.71
C GLY A 110 -10.78 0.62 -4.39
N ASN A 111 -10.39 0.61 -5.69
CA ASN A 111 -10.08 1.83 -6.43
C ASN A 111 -11.28 2.75 -6.60
N ALA A 112 -12.47 2.23 -6.88
CA ALA A 112 -13.66 3.06 -7.08
C ALA A 112 -13.99 3.88 -5.84
N ASP A 113 -14.02 3.23 -4.66
CA ASP A 113 -14.25 3.88 -3.38
C ASP A 113 -13.13 4.88 -3.03
N GLY A 114 -11.87 4.53 -3.34
CA GLY A 114 -10.72 5.43 -3.15
C GLY A 114 -10.82 6.71 -3.98
N ILE A 115 -11.24 6.59 -5.24
CA ILE A 115 -11.46 7.74 -6.12
C ILE A 115 -12.60 8.63 -5.61
N GLU A 116 -13.73 8.04 -5.21
CA GLU A 116 -14.87 8.79 -4.66
C GLU A 116 -14.46 9.58 -3.41
N LYS A 117 -13.75 8.92 -2.48
CA LYS A 117 -13.24 9.56 -1.26
C LYS A 117 -12.23 10.66 -1.55
N THR A 118 -11.39 10.48 -2.56
CA THR A 118 -10.47 11.53 -3.01
C THR A 118 -11.23 12.76 -3.50
N ILE A 119 -12.26 12.56 -4.33
CA ILE A 119 -13.12 13.65 -4.81
C ILE A 119 -13.85 14.34 -3.65
N GLU A 120 -14.31 13.59 -2.65
CA GLU A 120 -14.95 14.15 -1.46
C GLU A 120 -13.98 15.01 -0.64
N GLU A 121 -12.72 14.58 -0.48
CA GLU A 121 -11.70 15.34 0.25
C GLU A 121 -11.30 16.62 -0.48
N ILE A 122 -11.14 16.58 -1.81
CA ILE A 122 -10.87 17.78 -2.62
C ILE A 122 -11.96 18.86 -2.40
N LYS A 123 -13.23 18.45 -2.28
CA LYS A 123 -14.36 19.38 -2.05
C LYS A 123 -14.33 20.06 -0.69
N LYS A 124 -13.61 19.51 0.30
CA LYS A 124 -13.57 20.08 1.68
C LYS A 124 -12.70 21.33 1.82
N ASP A 125 -12.00 21.73 0.77
CA ASP A 125 -11.14 22.91 0.76
C ASP A 125 -10.01 22.84 1.80
N THR A 126 -9.43 21.69 1.97
CA THR A 126 -8.33 21.49 2.90
C THR A 126 -7.03 21.95 2.26
N ASN A 127 -6.34 22.89 2.89
CA ASN A 127 -4.99 23.24 2.47
C ASN A 127 -4.01 22.16 2.95
N GLY A 128 -3.47 21.36 2.04
CA GLY A 128 -2.59 20.26 2.42
C GLY A 128 -2.39 19.23 1.32
N LEU A 129 -2.05 18.03 1.74
CA LEU A 129 -1.84 16.88 0.88
C LEU A 129 -2.98 15.87 1.03
N ILE A 130 -3.61 15.51 -0.07
CA ILE A 130 -4.47 14.33 -0.17
C ILE A 130 -3.65 13.24 -0.85
N PHE A 131 -3.27 12.22 -0.11
CA PHE A 131 -2.43 11.15 -0.61
C PHE A 131 -3.25 9.87 -0.72
N THR A 132 -3.53 9.46 -1.96
CA THR A 132 -4.39 8.29 -2.25
C THR A 132 -3.57 7.15 -2.84
N ASN A 133 -3.74 5.95 -2.29
CA ASN A 133 -3.23 4.71 -2.86
C ASN A 133 -4.36 3.89 -3.48
N LEU A 134 -4.33 3.69 -4.80
CA LEU A 134 -5.29 2.87 -5.54
C LEU A 134 -4.72 1.45 -5.71
N VAL A 135 -5.21 0.52 -4.90
CA VAL A 135 -4.57 -0.79 -4.66
C VAL A 135 -4.96 -1.91 -5.62
N ASP A 136 -6.06 -1.78 -6.38
CA ASP A 136 -6.63 -2.91 -7.15
C ASP A 136 -5.73 -3.34 -8.31
N THR A 137 -4.99 -2.41 -8.92
CA THR A 137 -4.06 -2.70 -10.02
C THR A 137 -3.01 -3.71 -9.58
N ASP A 138 -2.48 -3.57 -8.37
CA ASP A 138 -1.55 -4.52 -7.79
C ASP A 138 -2.27 -5.76 -7.22
N MET A 139 -3.16 -5.56 -6.25
CA MET A 139 -3.73 -6.64 -5.43
C MET A 139 -4.64 -7.58 -6.20
N LEU A 140 -5.50 -7.05 -7.08
CA LEU A 140 -6.50 -7.85 -7.77
C LEU A 140 -6.05 -8.31 -9.15
N TYR A 141 -5.16 -7.55 -9.80
CA TYR A 141 -4.85 -7.77 -11.21
C TYR A 141 -3.38 -8.08 -11.47
N GLY A 142 -2.44 -7.30 -10.92
CA GLY A 142 -1.02 -7.46 -11.13
C GLY A 142 -0.49 -8.80 -10.64
N HIS A 143 -0.62 -9.10 -9.35
CA HIS A 143 -0.21 -10.37 -8.74
C HIS A 143 -1.01 -11.60 -9.23
N ARG A 144 -1.97 -11.42 -10.11
CA ARG A 144 -2.82 -12.50 -10.67
C ARG A 144 -2.70 -12.64 -12.17
N ASN A 145 -1.78 -11.91 -12.79
CA ASN A 145 -1.58 -11.88 -14.24
C ASN A 145 -2.89 -11.64 -15.02
N ASN A 146 -3.77 -10.81 -14.44
CA ASN A 146 -5.04 -10.45 -15.05
C ASN A 146 -4.89 -9.16 -15.86
N ILE A 147 -4.37 -9.30 -17.09
CA ILE A 147 -4.09 -8.19 -18.00
C ILE A 147 -5.34 -7.35 -18.26
N GLU A 148 -6.48 -8.00 -18.51
CA GLU A 148 -7.73 -7.31 -18.84
C GLU A 148 -8.26 -6.52 -17.63
N GLY A 149 -8.22 -7.08 -16.43
CA GLY A 149 -8.60 -6.39 -15.20
C GLY A 149 -7.70 -5.20 -14.90
N TYR A 150 -6.39 -5.36 -15.13
CA TYR A 150 -5.41 -4.28 -14.97
C TYR A 150 -5.70 -3.11 -15.93
N ALA A 151 -5.90 -3.40 -17.21
CA ALA A 151 -6.24 -2.38 -18.22
C ALA A 151 -7.55 -1.66 -17.86
N ARG A 152 -8.60 -2.40 -17.49
CA ARG A 152 -9.89 -1.81 -17.09
C ARG A 152 -9.78 -0.93 -15.85
N ALA A 153 -8.92 -1.26 -14.89
CA ALA A 153 -8.70 -0.43 -13.71
C ALA A 153 -8.08 0.91 -14.07
N LEU A 154 -7.12 0.93 -15.01
CA LEU A 154 -6.53 2.15 -15.54
C LEU A 154 -7.53 2.97 -16.34
N GLU A 155 -8.29 2.34 -17.24
CA GLU A 155 -9.36 3.00 -18.01
C GLU A 155 -10.42 3.62 -17.11
N TYR A 156 -10.78 2.93 -16.02
CA TYR A 156 -11.73 3.46 -15.06
C TYR A 156 -11.18 4.70 -14.35
N PHE A 157 -9.92 4.65 -13.88
CA PHE A 157 -9.26 5.80 -13.30
C PHE A 157 -9.19 6.98 -14.28
N ASP A 158 -8.75 6.72 -15.51
CA ASP A 158 -8.68 7.74 -16.56
C ASP A 158 -10.05 8.41 -16.81
N SER A 159 -11.12 7.62 -16.85
CA SER A 159 -12.49 8.13 -17.01
C SER A 159 -12.95 9.05 -15.86
N LYS A 160 -12.30 8.93 -14.67
CA LYS A 160 -12.59 9.76 -13.49
C LYS A 160 -11.69 10.99 -13.37
N LEU A 161 -10.60 11.06 -14.11
CA LEU A 161 -9.69 12.21 -14.07
C LEU A 161 -10.40 13.55 -14.39
N PRO A 162 -11.26 13.67 -15.39
CA PRO A 162 -11.98 14.94 -15.64
C PRO A 162 -12.84 15.39 -14.45
N GLU A 163 -13.43 14.44 -13.71
CA GLU A 163 -14.20 14.75 -12.51
C GLU A 163 -13.31 15.26 -11.39
N ILE A 164 -12.17 14.59 -11.12
CA ILE A 164 -11.17 15.01 -10.13
C ILE A 164 -10.69 16.43 -10.47
N MET A 165 -10.19 16.63 -11.68
CA MET A 165 -9.66 17.92 -12.14
C MET A 165 -10.71 19.05 -12.07
N SER A 166 -11.97 18.76 -12.35
CA SER A 166 -13.05 19.75 -12.25
C SER A 166 -13.34 20.26 -10.83
N LYS A 167 -12.83 19.56 -9.80
CA LYS A 167 -12.99 19.95 -8.37
C LYS A 167 -11.75 20.62 -7.82
N MET A 168 -10.63 20.56 -8.53
CA MET A 168 -9.40 21.24 -8.16
C MET A 168 -9.53 22.76 -8.38
N LYS A 169 -8.74 23.50 -7.64
CA LYS A 169 -8.62 24.95 -7.74
C LYS A 169 -7.42 25.33 -8.59
N GLU A 170 -7.35 26.57 -8.99
CA GLU A 170 -6.29 27.13 -9.83
C GLU A 170 -4.85 26.88 -9.28
N ASN A 171 -4.70 26.81 -7.96
CA ASN A 171 -3.41 26.59 -7.30
C ASN A 171 -3.18 25.17 -6.82
N ASP A 172 -4.08 24.23 -7.14
CA ASP A 172 -3.90 22.83 -6.76
C ASP A 172 -3.02 22.11 -7.77
N MET A 173 -2.20 21.18 -7.27
CA MET A 173 -1.35 20.33 -8.08
C MET A 173 -1.83 18.88 -7.99
N LEU A 174 -2.02 18.23 -9.13
CA LEU A 174 -2.27 16.79 -9.23
C LEU A 174 -0.99 16.05 -9.61
N ILE A 175 -0.59 15.08 -8.78
CA ILE A 175 0.54 14.20 -9.08
C ILE A 175 0.01 12.78 -9.23
N ILE A 176 0.27 12.15 -10.36
CA ILE A 176 -0.07 10.74 -10.63
C ILE A 176 1.24 9.98 -10.80
N THR A 177 1.47 8.97 -9.96
CA THR A 177 2.70 8.18 -10.02
C THR A 177 2.41 6.70 -9.69
N GLY A 178 3.33 5.82 -10.05
CA GLY A 178 3.36 4.44 -9.56
C GLY A 178 4.35 4.33 -8.41
N ASP A 179 4.03 3.49 -7.42
CA ASP A 179 4.91 3.12 -6.32
C ASP A 179 5.97 2.08 -6.76
N HIS A 180 5.62 1.23 -7.72
CA HIS A 180 6.50 0.26 -8.38
C HIS A 180 5.96 -0.13 -9.75
N GLY A 181 6.76 -0.82 -10.54
CA GLY A 181 6.32 -1.44 -11.80
C GLY A 181 5.58 -2.75 -11.54
N ASN A 182 4.57 -3.01 -12.35
CA ASN A 182 3.89 -4.30 -12.42
C ASN A 182 3.51 -4.58 -13.88
N ASP A 183 3.90 -5.74 -14.39
CA ASP A 183 3.55 -6.18 -15.73
C ASP A 183 2.78 -7.51 -15.66
N PRO A 184 1.44 -7.49 -15.72
CA PRO A 184 0.63 -8.69 -15.61
C PRO A 184 0.76 -9.61 -16.85
N SER A 185 1.50 -9.22 -17.88
CA SER A 185 1.78 -10.06 -19.06
C SER A 185 2.99 -10.97 -18.88
N THR A 186 3.80 -10.73 -17.85
CA THR A 186 4.96 -11.59 -17.55
C THR A 186 4.54 -12.86 -16.81
N PRO A 187 5.32 -13.95 -16.88
CA PRO A 187 5.05 -15.17 -16.12
C PRO A 187 5.17 -15.01 -14.60
N SER A 188 5.87 -13.99 -14.13
CA SER A 188 6.00 -13.69 -12.70
C SER A 188 4.76 -13.00 -12.17
N THR A 189 4.34 -13.36 -10.96
CA THR A 189 3.30 -12.66 -10.20
C THR A 189 3.88 -11.61 -9.24
N ASP A 190 5.21 -11.51 -9.19
CA ASP A 190 5.89 -10.56 -8.32
C ASP A 190 6.02 -9.19 -9.00
N PRO A 191 5.97 -8.09 -8.22
CA PRO A 191 6.28 -6.76 -8.73
C PRO A 191 7.66 -6.78 -9.38
N VAL A 192 7.74 -6.30 -10.60
CA VAL A 192 9.02 -6.26 -11.30
C VAL A 192 9.68 -4.94 -10.93
N SER A 193 10.76 -5.03 -10.17
CA SER A 193 11.65 -3.89 -9.98
C SER A 193 12.40 -3.62 -11.29
N TYR A 194 11.75 -2.91 -12.21
CA TYR A 194 12.44 -2.43 -13.39
C TYR A 194 13.27 -1.20 -13.04
N THR A 195 14.56 -1.36 -13.00
CA THR A 195 15.52 -0.25 -12.94
C THR A 195 15.40 0.71 -14.14
N HIS A 196 14.56 0.41 -15.12
CA HIS A 196 14.39 1.17 -16.35
C HIS A 196 13.01 1.76 -16.60
N LEU A 197 11.96 1.36 -15.87
CA LEU A 197 10.71 2.08 -15.84
C LEU A 197 10.81 3.22 -14.81
N ARG A 198 11.40 4.33 -15.23
CA ARG A 198 11.16 5.59 -14.55
C ARG A 198 9.66 5.86 -14.68
N ALA A 199 8.95 6.00 -13.56
CA ALA A 199 7.67 6.66 -13.59
C ALA A 199 7.88 7.98 -14.35
N HIS A 200 7.20 8.16 -15.46
CA HIS A 200 7.19 9.45 -16.12
C HIS A 200 6.35 10.34 -15.21
N GLU A 201 7.02 11.21 -14.48
CA GLU A 201 6.36 12.30 -13.79
C GLU A 201 5.68 13.14 -14.86
N THR A 202 4.37 13.00 -14.96
CA THR A 202 3.58 13.91 -15.78
C THR A 202 3.08 15.00 -14.85
N VAL A 203 3.83 16.08 -14.76
CA VAL A 203 3.33 17.33 -14.19
C VAL A 203 2.45 17.95 -15.27
N LEU A 204 1.15 17.93 -15.05
CA LEU A 204 0.22 18.68 -15.87
C LEU A 204 0.14 20.10 -15.27
N ASP A 205 0.81 21.06 -15.89
CA ASP A 205 0.51 22.47 -15.71
C ASP A 205 -0.86 22.75 -16.35
N LEU A 206 -1.85 23.09 -15.54
CA LEU A 206 -3.20 23.46 -15.97
C LEU A 206 -3.32 24.96 -16.22
#